data_ed6f7afa80025e9c68bc93c9c9fc6446
#
_entry.id   ed6f7afa80025e9c68bc93c9c9fc6446
#
_cell.length_a   1.000
_cell.length_b   1.000
_cell.length_c   1.000
_cell.angle_alpha   90.00
_cell.angle_beta   90.00
_cell.angle_gamma   90.00
#
_symmetry.space_group_name_H-M   'P 1'
#
loop_
_entity.id
_entity.type
_entity.pdbx_description
1 polymer ?
#
loop_
_entity_poly.entity_id
_entity_poly.type
_entity_poly.pdbx_seq_one_letter_code
_entity_poly.pdbx_strand_id
1 'polypeptide(L)'
;MGDKTNVTSVMNEQKTLDYARIAQAIGYIRENFKRQPGLDEIAGEVALSTAHFQRMFTEWAGVSPKKFLQYTSIEYAKRILNETHASLFDAAQETGLSGTGRLYDLFVNIEGMTPGEYKNGGESLSINYSFAKSPFGEIFIASTDKGICCMEFADDHDAAFNSLRKKFPNARFTSIVDEVQQNALFIFTQDWSKLKEIKLHLKGTDFQLKVWETLLKIPVAGLTTYGDIAAGINNPKACRAVGTAVGENPVAFLIPCHRVIRSSGELGNYHLSLIHIRAHETSAHLVCR
;
A
#
# COMPACT_ATOMS: atom_id res chain seq x y z
N MET A 1 -12.61 45.67 11.49
CA MET A 1 -11.42 44.70 11.53
C MET A 1 -11.62 43.57 12.54
N GLY A 2 -12.88 43.16 12.80
CA GLY A 2 -13.26 42.25 13.91
C GLY A 2 -13.74 40.85 13.53
N ASP A 3 -13.73 40.45 12.24
CA ASP A 3 -14.49 39.23 11.85
C ASP A 3 -13.61 38.02 11.43
N LYS A 4 -12.34 38.21 11.13
CA LYS A 4 -11.44 37.11 10.68
C LYS A 4 -10.92 36.22 11.82
N THR A 5 -10.75 36.76 13.01
CA THR A 5 -10.24 36.02 14.19
C THR A 5 -11.25 35.05 14.76
N ASN A 6 -12.54 35.38 14.70
CA ASN A 6 -13.62 34.56 15.23
C ASN A 6 -13.88 33.31 14.36
N VAL A 7 -13.82 33.46 13.04
CA VAL A 7 -14.01 32.34 12.08
C VAL A 7 -12.87 31.29 12.20
N THR A 8 -11.64 31.72 12.40
CA THR A 8 -10.48 30.83 12.55
C THR A 8 -10.52 30.04 13.86
N SER A 9 -11.00 30.67 14.96
CA SER A 9 -11.19 29.99 16.25
C SER A 9 -12.28 28.91 16.17
N VAL A 10 -13.42 29.23 15.60
CA VAL A 10 -14.54 28.27 15.44
C VAL A 10 -14.15 27.11 14.52
N MET A 11 -13.42 27.36 13.44
CA MET A 11 -12.90 26.31 12.57
C MET A 11 -11.89 25.37 13.27
N ASN A 12 -11.07 25.90 14.20
CA ASN A 12 -10.14 25.08 14.96
C ASN A 12 -10.85 24.23 16.03
N GLU A 13 -11.85 24.77 16.68
CA GLU A 13 -12.69 24.04 17.64
C GLU A 13 -13.44 22.89 16.97
N GLN A 14 -14.04 23.14 15.80
CA GLN A 14 -14.74 22.09 15.03
C GLN A 14 -13.78 20.98 14.62
N LYS A 15 -12.57 21.30 14.12
CA LYS A 15 -11.54 20.31 13.75
C LYS A 15 -11.12 19.47 14.96
N THR A 16 -11.03 20.06 16.14
CA THR A 16 -10.67 19.36 17.38
C THR A 16 -11.77 18.38 17.78
N LEU A 17 -13.04 18.79 17.67
CA LEU A 17 -14.19 17.91 17.92
C LEU A 17 -14.27 16.76 16.92
N ASP A 18 -14.04 17.03 15.64
CA ASP A 18 -14.03 16.01 14.58
C ASP A 18 -12.90 15.00 14.82
N TYR A 19 -11.72 15.45 15.23
CA TYR A 19 -10.61 14.58 15.62
C TYR A 19 -10.98 13.67 16.81
N ALA A 20 -11.57 14.23 17.86
CA ALA A 20 -11.99 13.47 19.03
C ALA A 20 -13.01 12.38 18.66
N ARG A 21 -14.00 12.70 17.82
CA ARG A 21 -15.00 11.75 17.31
C ARG A 21 -14.37 10.62 16.49
N ILE A 22 -13.40 10.94 15.62
CA ILE A 22 -12.69 9.92 14.85
C ILE A 22 -11.86 9.02 15.76
N ALA A 23 -11.15 9.59 16.74
CA ALA A 23 -10.40 8.81 17.71
C ALA A 23 -11.29 7.87 18.53
N GLN A 24 -12.44 8.35 18.96
CA GLN A 24 -13.47 7.54 19.66
C GLN A 24 -13.96 6.40 18.76
N ALA A 25 -14.32 6.68 17.51
CA ALA A 25 -14.79 5.67 16.56
C ALA A 25 -13.72 4.59 16.29
N ILE A 26 -12.46 4.99 16.15
CA ILE A 26 -11.34 4.06 15.98
C ILE A 26 -11.18 3.17 17.23
N GLY A 27 -11.25 3.75 18.43
CA GLY A 27 -11.25 3.01 19.69
C GLY A 27 -12.37 2.00 19.75
N TYR A 28 -13.60 2.45 19.46
CA TYR A 28 -14.79 1.60 19.44
C TYR A 28 -14.65 0.42 18.46
N ILE A 29 -14.18 0.66 17.23
CA ILE A 29 -13.94 -0.40 16.25
C ILE A 29 -12.92 -1.40 16.76
N ARG A 30 -11.80 -0.95 17.33
CA ARG A 30 -10.74 -1.82 17.86
C ARG A 30 -11.19 -2.69 19.03
N GLU A 31 -12.06 -2.18 19.87
CA GLU A 31 -12.59 -2.91 21.02
C GLU A 31 -13.70 -3.89 20.62
N ASN A 32 -14.49 -3.56 19.58
CA ASN A 32 -15.69 -4.28 19.20
C ASN A 32 -15.58 -5.03 17.87
N PHE A 33 -14.43 -5.05 17.19
CA PHE A 33 -14.29 -5.65 15.84
C PHE A 33 -14.76 -7.10 15.76
N LYS A 34 -14.63 -7.87 16.83
CA LYS A 34 -15.11 -9.26 16.90
C LYS A 34 -16.63 -9.39 16.73
N ARG A 35 -17.39 -8.36 17.06
CA ARG A 35 -18.85 -8.30 16.85
C ARG A 35 -19.21 -7.82 15.45
N GLN A 36 -18.23 -7.38 14.66
CA GLN A 36 -18.41 -6.82 13.31
C GLN A 36 -19.48 -5.69 13.30
N PRO A 37 -19.29 -4.60 14.11
CA PRO A 37 -20.27 -3.55 14.26
C PRO A 37 -20.65 -2.92 12.92
N GLY A 38 -21.95 -2.62 12.76
CA GLY A 38 -22.48 -1.95 11.60
C GLY A 38 -22.06 -0.47 11.53
N LEU A 39 -22.17 0.13 10.35
CA LEU A 39 -21.83 1.54 10.16
C LEU A 39 -22.73 2.48 10.99
N ASP A 40 -24.00 2.13 11.15
CA ASP A 40 -24.99 2.84 11.96
C ASP A 40 -24.64 2.79 13.45
N GLU A 41 -24.22 1.63 13.95
CA GLU A 41 -23.77 1.45 15.32
C GLU A 41 -22.54 2.31 15.63
N ILE A 42 -21.52 2.27 14.76
CA ILE A 42 -20.30 3.08 14.95
C ILE A 42 -20.62 4.59 14.85
N ALA A 43 -21.50 5.00 13.95
CA ALA A 43 -21.93 6.39 13.82
C ALA A 43 -22.68 6.86 15.06
N GLY A 44 -23.51 5.99 15.67
CA GLY A 44 -24.24 6.25 16.91
C GLY A 44 -23.31 6.54 18.08
N GLU A 45 -22.21 5.81 18.23
CA GLU A 45 -21.20 6.02 19.29
C GLU A 45 -20.57 7.41 19.30
N VAL A 46 -20.53 8.08 18.15
CA VAL A 46 -19.98 9.43 18.00
C VAL A 46 -21.05 10.49 17.77
N ALA A 47 -22.33 10.14 18.00
CA ALA A 47 -23.50 10.99 17.87
C ALA A 47 -23.58 11.69 16.48
N LEU A 48 -23.35 10.94 15.41
CA LEU A 48 -23.42 11.40 14.03
C LEU A 48 -24.40 10.55 13.20
N SER A 49 -24.98 11.17 12.15
CA SER A 49 -25.66 10.38 11.13
C SER A 49 -24.65 9.50 10.36
N THR A 50 -25.09 8.34 9.90
CA THR A 50 -24.28 7.36 9.15
C THR A 50 -23.55 7.99 7.97
N ALA A 51 -24.27 8.82 7.18
CA ALA A 51 -23.69 9.47 6.01
C ALA A 51 -22.63 10.53 6.37
N HIS A 52 -22.86 11.30 7.44
CA HIS A 52 -21.91 12.28 7.92
C HIS A 52 -20.66 11.60 8.50
N PHE A 53 -20.86 10.58 9.34
CA PHE A 53 -19.78 9.79 9.92
C PHE A 53 -18.91 9.14 8.84
N GLN A 54 -19.52 8.45 7.87
CA GLN A 54 -18.77 7.79 6.80
C GLN A 54 -17.88 8.77 6.01
N ARG A 55 -18.43 9.93 5.65
CA ARG A 55 -17.67 10.97 4.94
C ARG A 55 -16.53 11.51 5.80
N MET A 56 -16.81 11.91 7.03
CA MET A 56 -15.82 12.45 7.97
C MET A 56 -14.72 11.44 8.28
N PHE A 57 -15.09 10.18 8.56
CA PHE A 57 -14.13 9.13 8.85
C PHE A 57 -13.23 8.85 7.62
N THR A 58 -13.82 8.77 6.42
CA THR A 58 -13.05 8.54 5.18
C THR A 58 -12.12 9.71 4.90
N GLU A 59 -12.55 10.92 5.15
CA GLU A 59 -11.72 12.13 4.99
C GLU A 59 -10.51 12.12 5.93
N TRP A 60 -10.69 11.68 7.17
CA TRP A 60 -9.64 11.66 8.18
C TRP A 60 -8.75 10.40 8.12
N ALA A 61 -9.35 9.23 8.00
CA ALA A 61 -8.66 7.93 8.05
C ALA A 61 -8.15 7.47 6.68
N GLY A 62 -8.58 8.09 5.57
CA GLY A 62 -8.23 7.70 4.21
C GLY A 62 -8.93 6.44 3.70
N VAL A 63 -9.65 5.76 4.57
CA VAL A 63 -10.41 4.54 4.28
C VAL A 63 -11.79 4.60 4.90
N SER A 64 -12.77 3.88 4.35
CA SER A 64 -14.09 3.81 4.97
C SER A 64 -14.06 3.10 6.32
N PRO A 65 -15.03 3.38 7.24
CA PRO A 65 -15.13 2.67 8.52
C PRO A 65 -15.18 1.15 8.35
N LYS A 66 -15.91 0.66 7.35
CA LYS A 66 -16.00 -0.76 7.01
C LYS A 66 -14.63 -1.35 6.64
N LYS A 67 -13.85 -0.62 5.85
CA LYS A 67 -12.49 -1.05 5.47
C LYS A 67 -11.56 -1.04 6.67
N PHE A 68 -11.65 -0.04 7.53
CA PHE A 68 -10.87 0.01 8.76
C PHE A 68 -11.18 -1.18 9.69
N LEU A 69 -12.46 -1.54 9.83
CA LEU A 69 -12.88 -2.75 10.53
C LEU A 69 -12.28 -4.02 9.91
N GLN A 70 -12.30 -4.14 8.57
CA GLN A 70 -11.70 -5.26 7.86
C GLN A 70 -10.20 -5.38 8.14
N TYR A 71 -9.45 -4.26 8.12
CA TYR A 71 -8.04 -4.24 8.50
C TYR A 71 -7.81 -4.70 9.94
N THR A 72 -8.59 -4.17 10.87
CA THR A 72 -8.50 -4.57 12.28
C THR A 72 -8.71 -6.08 12.43
N SER A 73 -9.71 -6.63 11.71
CA SER A 73 -9.98 -8.07 11.71
C SER A 73 -8.83 -8.89 11.12
N ILE A 74 -8.27 -8.45 9.98
CA ILE A 74 -7.14 -9.16 9.33
C ILE A 74 -5.88 -9.10 10.19
N GLU A 75 -5.53 -7.96 10.76
CA GLU A 75 -4.35 -7.86 11.64
C GLU A 75 -4.48 -8.78 12.86
N TYR A 76 -5.67 -8.90 13.42
CA TYR A 76 -5.93 -9.84 14.49
C TYR A 76 -5.85 -11.30 14.02
N ALA A 77 -6.43 -11.64 12.86
CA ALA A 77 -6.34 -12.96 12.26
C ALA A 77 -4.88 -13.37 11.97
N LYS A 78 -4.08 -12.46 11.44
CA LYS A 78 -2.65 -12.68 11.20
C LYS A 78 -1.91 -13.04 12.48
N ARG A 79 -2.19 -12.32 13.56
CA ARG A 79 -1.60 -12.59 14.87
C ARG A 79 -1.98 -13.98 15.38
N ILE A 80 -3.26 -14.35 15.36
CA ILE A 80 -3.71 -15.67 15.81
C ILE A 80 -3.07 -16.78 14.97
N LEU A 81 -3.09 -16.66 13.65
CA LEU A 81 -2.52 -17.66 12.75
C LEU A 81 -1.03 -17.90 12.99
N ASN A 82 -0.28 -16.83 13.32
CA ASN A 82 1.17 -16.91 13.57
C ASN A 82 1.52 -17.39 14.98
N GLU A 83 0.84 -16.83 16.01
CA GLU A 83 1.24 -17.02 17.41
C GLU A 83 0.64 -18.27 18.03
N THR A 84 -0.60 -18.61 17.68
CA THR A 84 -1.33 -19.72 18.32
C THR A 84 -1.47 -20.94 17.43
N HIS A 85 -0.98 -20.91 16.19
CA HIS A 85 -1.19 -21.95 15.19
C HIS A 85 -2.65 -22.35 14.99
N ALA A 86 -3.59 -21.43 15.28
CA ALA A 86 -5.03 -21.64 15.16
C ALA A 86 -5.41 -22.16 13.77
N SER A 87 -6.52 -22.91 13.68
CA SER A 87 -7.08 -23.27 12.38
C SER A 87 -7.67 -22.04 11.69
N LEU A 88 -7.90 -22.13 10.38
CA LEU A 88 -8.57 -21.04 9.63
C LEU A 88 -10.00 -20.80 10.13
N PHE A 89 -10.64 -21.85 10.62
CA PHE A 89 -11.98 -21.77 11.21
C PHE A 89 -11.95 -20.97 12.52
N ASP A 90 -11.00 -21.31 13.42
CA ASP A 90 -10.83 -20.58 14.69
C ASP A 90 -10.49 -19.11 14.44
N ALA A 91 -9.59 -18.83 13.49
CA ALA A 91 -9.24 -17.47 13.13
C ALA A 91 -10.46 -16.67 12.58
N ALA A 92 -11.33 -17.30 11.78
CA ALA A 92 -12.55 -16.68 11.31
C ALA A 92 -13.52 -16.38 12.47
N GLN A 93 -13.73 -17.35 13.38
CA GLN A 93 -14.58 -17.17 14.56
C GLN A 93 -14.06 -16.08 15.50
N GLU A 94 -12.77 -16.12 15.82
CA GLU A 94 -12.12 -15.17 16.73
C GLU A 94 -12.11 -13.74 16.18
N THR A 95 -12.22 -13.56 14.86
CA THR A 95 -12.35 -12.26 14.20
C THR A 95 -13.80 -11.82 14.00
N GLY A 96 -14.77 -12.65 14.40
CA GLY A 96 -16.19 -12.38 14.22
C GLY A 96 -16.67 -12.45 12.77
N LEU A 97 -15.89 -13.06 11.89
CA LEU A 97 -16.28 -13.26 10.50
C LEU A 97 -17.25 -14.43 10.37
N SER A 98 -18.17 -14.36 9.42
CA SER A 98 -19.22 -15.35 9.22
C SER A 98 -18.72 -16.74 8.80
N GLY A 99 -17.42 -16.88 8.51
CA GLY A 99 -16.79 -18.16 8.16
C GLY A 99 -15.46 -17.99 7.43
N THR A 100 -14.82 -19.12 7.16
CA THR A 100 -13.51 -19.19 6.50
C THR A 100 -13.50 -18.59 5.09
N GLY A 101 -14.59 -18.67 4.34
CA GLY A 101 -14.72 -18.04 3.03
C GLY A 101 -14.57 -16.52 3.11
N ARG A 102 -15.18 -15.91 4.12
CA ARG A 102 -15.04 -14.46 4.32
C ARG A 102 -13.63 -14.06 4.75
N LEU A 103 -13.00 -14.88 5.58
CA LEU A 103 -11.59 -14.71 5.95
C LEU A 103 -10.69 -14.81 4.70
N TYR A 104 -10.95 -15.81 3.85
CA TYR A 104 -10.25 -16.01 2.58
C TYR A 104 -10.33 -14.76 1.69
N ASP A 105 -11.55 -14.26 1.43
CA ASP A 105 -11.76 -13.06 0.60
C ASP A 105 -11.01 -11.85 1.13
N LEU A 106 -11.03 -11.64 2.45
CA LEU A 106 -10.32 -10.52 3.07
C LEU A 106 -8.80 -10.66 2.94
N PHE A 107 -8.25 -11.88 3.15
CA PHE A 107 -6.81 -12.11 2.99
C PHE A 107 -6.36 -11.90 1.55
N VAL A 108 -7.08 -12.46 0.57
CA VAL A 108 -6.75 -12.27 -0.85
C VAL A 108 -6.80 -10.79 -1.24
N ASN A 109 -7.82 -10.05 -0.76
CA ASN A 109 -7.98 -8.64 -1.10
C ASN A 109 -7.00 -7.70 -0.38
N ILE A 110 -6.51 -8.05 0.81
CA ILE A 110 -5.65 -7.17 1.63
C ILE A 110 -4.20 -7.61 1.56
N GLU A 111 -3.94 -8.92 1.66
CA GLU A 111 -2.58 -9.49 1.74
C GLU A 111 -2.07 -10.01 0.39
N GLY A 112 -2.92 -10.09 -0.64
CA GLY A 112 -2.56 -10.68 -1.94
C GLY A 112 -2.31 -12.18 -1.88
N MET A 113 -2.63 -12.85 -0.78
CA MET A 113 -2.46 -14.29 -0.57
C MET A 113 -3.62 -14.86 0.23
N THR A 114 -3.78 -16.18 0.20
CA THR A 114 -4.79 -16.86 1.00
C THR A 114 -4.37 -16.92 2.49
N PRO A 115 -5.31 -17.10 3.42
CA PRO A 115 -4.97 -17.29 4.83
C PRO A 115 -4.07 -18.52 5.06
N GLY A 116 -4.22 -19.58 4.25
CA GLY A 116 -3.37 -20.75 4.29
C GLY A 116 -1.93 -20.48 3.86
N GLU A 117 -1.76 -19.78 2.73
CA GLU A 117 -0.45 -19.32 2.27
C GLU A 117 0.21 -18.40 3.30
N TYR A 118 -0.57 -17.49 3.92
CA TYR A 118 -0.08 -16.61 4.96
C TYR A 118 0.36 -17.39 6.21
N LYS A 119 -0.49 -18.29 6.73
CA LYS A 119 -0.19 -19.12 7.89
C LYS A 119 1.08 -19.94 7.72
N ASN A 120 1.29 -20.43 6.51
CA ASN A 120 2.45 -21.24 6.16
C ASN A 120 3.62 -20.41 5.61
N GLY A 121 3.57 -19.08 5.76
CA GLY A 121 4.65 -18.18 5.32
C GLY A 121 4.96 -18.27 3.83
N GLY A 122 3.95 -18.54 2.99
CA GLY A 122 4.10 -18.66 1.55
C GLY A 122 4.53 -20.05 1.07
N GLU A 123 4.36 -21.11 1.87
CA GLU A 123 4.80 -22.48 1.54
C GLU A 123 4.32 -22.98 0.16
N SER A 124 3.12 -22.55 -0.26
CA SER A 124 2.56 -22.91 -1.55
C SER A 124 2.99 -21.99 -2.70
N LEU A 125 3.70 -20.90 -2.40
CA LEU A 125 4.15 -19.98 -3.44
C LEU A 125 5.47 -20.45 -4.04
N SER A 126 5.49 -20.50 -5.37
CA SER A 126 6.72 -20.60 -6.14
C SER A 126 7.09 -19.20 -6.64
N ILE A 127 8.25 -18.73 -6.24
CA ILE A 127 8.76 -17.41 -6.58
C ILE A 127 10.01 -17.58 -7.43
N ASN A 128 9.93 -17.16 -8.69
CA ASN A 128 11.09 -17.05 -9.56
C ASN A 128 11.74 -15.69 -9.33
N TYR A 129 13.07 -15.64 -9.28
CA TYR A 129 13.80 -14.40 -9.14
C TYR A 129 15.04 -14.36 -10.01
N SER A 130 15.45 -13.17 -10.39
CA SER A 130 16.68 -12.95 -11.14
C SER A 130 17.25 -11.56 -10.90
N PHE A 131 18.47 -11.36 -11.37
CA PHE A 131 19.13 -10.07 -11.43
C PHE A 131 19.31 -9.68 -12.90
N ALA A 132 19.03 -8.42 -13.22
CA ALA A 132 19.10 -7.91 -14.58
C ALA A 132 19.75 -6.54 -14.61
N LYS A 133 20.52 -6.25 -15.66
CA LYS A 133 21.10 -4.92 -15.88
C LYS A 133 20.04 -3.99 -16.46
N SER A 134 19.98 -2.75 -15.94
CA SER A 134 19.20 -1.66 -16.50
C SER A 134 20.08 -0.43 -16.75
N PRO A 135 19.58 0.57 -17.48
CA PRO A 135 20.28 1.85 -17.63
C PRO A 135 20.56 2.56 -16.30
N PHE A 136 19.84 2.20 -15.23
CA PHE A 136 19.89 2.86 -13.92
C PHE A 136 20.61 2.05 -12.85
N GLY A 137 21.16 0.90 -13.19
CA GLY A 137 21.82 -0.02 -12.27
C GLY A 137 21.29 -1.44 -12.39
N GLU A 138 21.76 -2.30 -11.51
CA GLU A 138 21.30 -3.69 -11.45
C GLU A 138 19.95 -3.77 -10.73
N ILE A 139 19.06 -4.62 -11.23
CA ILE A 139 17.71 -4.81 -10.72
C ILE A 139 17.55 -6.23 -10.24
N PHE A 140 17.05 -6.36 -9.01
CA PHE A 140 16.47 -7.59 -8.50
C PHE A 140 14.98 -7.62 -8.87
N ILE A 141 14.54 -8.68 -9.55
CA ILE A 141 13.16 -8.88 -9.95
C ILE A 141 12.68 -10.26 -9.53
N ALA A 142 11.45 -10.33 -9.01
CA ALA A 142 10.81 -11.58 -8.63
C ALA A 142 9.35 -11.62 -9.05
N SER A 143 8.90 -12.81 -9.43
CA SER A 143 7.57 -13.09 -9.96
C SER A 143 6.96 -14.34 -9.33
N THR A 144 5.64 -14.37 -9.31
CA THR A 144 4.81 -15.53 -9.02
C THR A 144 3.99 -15.86 -10.28
N ASP A 145 3.17 -16.89 -10.22
CA ASP A 145 2.13 -17.19 -11.23
C ASP A 145 1.10 -16.06 -11.41
N LYS A 146 0.96 -15.19 -10.39
CA LYS A 146 0.02 -14.06 -10.40
C LYS A 146 0.61 -12.77 -10.99
N GLY A 147 1.94 -12.65 -11.06
CA GLY A 147 2.62 -11.45 -11.58
C GLY A 147 3.90 -11.08 -10.83
N ILE A 148 4.43 -9.90 -11.13
CA ILE A 148 5.62 -9.35 -10.45
C ILE A 148 5.28 -9.03 -8.99
N CYS A 149 6.03 -9.60 -8.05
CA CYS A 149 5.86 -9.40 -6.60
C CYS A 149 6.97 -8.56 -5.95
N CYS A 150 8.12 -8.43 -6.62
CA CYS A 150 9.23 -7.60 -6.18
C CYS A 150 10.00 -7.08 -7.40
N MET A 151 10.39 -5.81 -7.36
CA MET A 151 11.31 -5.20 -8.31
C MET A 151 12.00 -4.04 -7.63
N GLU A 152 13.30 -4.16 -7.41
CA GLU A 152 14.09 -3.13 -6.72
C GLU A 152 15.50 -3.05 -7.30
N PHE A 153 16.17 -1.92 -7.13
CA PHE A 153 17.58 -1.78 -7.48
C PHE A 153 18.42 -2.48 -6.41
N ALA A 154 19.36 -3.30 -6.81
CA ALA A 154 20.13 -4.14 -5.93
C ALA A 154 21.63 -3.92 -6.14
N ASP A 155 22.21 -3.16 -5.23
CA ASP A 155 23.69 -3.05 -5.13
C ASP A 155 24.28 -4.26 -4.40
N ASP A 156 23.45 -4.96 -3.61
CA ASP A 156 23.80 -6.16 -2.85
C ASP A 156 22.75 -7.26 -3.10
N HIS A 157 23.13 -8.30 -3.81
CA HIS A 157 22.26 -9.42 -4.18
C HIS A 157 21.74 -10.18 -2.96
N ASP A 158 22.60 -10.39 -1.96
CA ASP A 158 22.21 -11.13 -0.76
C ASP A 158 21.21 -10.33 0.08
N ALA A 159 21.42 -9.02 0.20
CA ALA A 159 20.49 -8.15 0.90
C ALA A 159 19.10 -8.12 0.23
N ALA A 160 19.05 -7.97 -1.10
CA ALA A 160 17.82 -7.98 -1.87
C ALA A 160 17.07 -9.32 -1.75
N PHE A 161 17.77 -10.43 -1.93
CA PHE A 161 17.19 -11.76 -1.79
C PHE A 161 16.71 -12.03 -0.36
N ASN A 162 17.48 -11.66 0.65
CA ASN A 162 17.06 -11.81 2.05
C ASN A 162 15.86 -10.94 2.41
N SER A 163 15.71 -9.77 1.81
CA SER A 163 14.52 -8.92 1.95
C SER A 163 13.28 -9.63 1.42
N LEU A 164 13.34 -10.21 0.22
CA LEU A 164 12.25 -11.01 -0.35
C LEU A 164 11.93 -12.22 0.51
N ARG A 165 12.96 -12.95 0.96
CA ARG A 165 12.80 -14.13 1.81
C ARG A 165 12.13 -13.82 3.14
N LYS A 166 12.38 -12.66 3.73
CA LYS A 166 11.68 -12.21 4.94
C LYS A 166 10.18 -11.98 4.71
N LYS A 167 9.80 -11.53 3.51
CA LYS A 167 8.38 -11.34 3.14
C LYS A 167 7.65 -12.67 2.93
N PHE A 168 8.36 -13.69 2.44
CA PHE A 168 7.81 -15.00 2.08
C PHE A 168 8.71 -16.13 2.62
N PRO A 169 8.80 -16.33 3.95
CA PRO A 169 9.82 -17.17 4.58
C PRO A 169 9.78 -18.64 4.16
N ASN A 170 8.63 -19.17 3.78
CA ASN A 170 8.41 -20.57 3.42
C ASN A 170 8.10 -20.78 1.93
N ALA A 171 8.20 -19.73 1.11
CA ALA A 171 8.04 -19.86 -0.33
C ALA A 171 9.20 -20.66 -0.93
N ARG A 172 8.93 -21.31 -2.06
CA ARG A 172 9.98 -21.95 -2.86
C ARG A 172 10.60 -20.91 -3.80
N PHE A 173 11.87 -20.66 -3.65
CA PHE A 173 12.59 -19.71 -4.50
C PHE A 173 13.40 -20.45 -5.56
N THR A 174 13.29 -19.99 -6.81
CA THR A 174 14.05 -20.53 -7.94
C THR A 174 14.72 -19.37 -8.67
N SER A 175 16.05 -19.45 -8.80
CA SER A 175 16.81 -18.45 -9.55
C SER A 175 16.69 -18.72 -11.05
N ILE A 176 15.66 -18.13 -11.66
CA ILE A 176 15.35 -18.29 -13.09
C ILE A 176 14.67 -17.03 -13.61
N VAL A 177 14.98 -16.68 -14.86
CA VAL A 177 14.29 -15.63 -15.59
C VAL A 177 13.08 -16.23 -16.29
N ASP A 178 11.87 -15.79 -15.94
CA ASP A 178 10.63 -16.21 -16.60
C ASP A 178 10.08 -15.15 -17.57
N GLU A 179 9.03 -15.52 -18.29
CA GLU A 179 8.39 -14.61 -19.28
C GLU A 179 7.78 -13.36 -18.63
N VAL A 180 7.31 -13.47 -17.38
CA VAL A 180 6.70 -12.35 -16.63
C VAL A 180 7.78 -11.31 -16.32
N GLN A 181 8.94 -11.78 -15.85
CA GLN A 181 10.11 -10.93 -15.58
C GLN A 181 10.66 -10.31 -16.87
N GLN A 182 10.81 -11.10 -17.95
CA GLN A 182 11.26 -10.59 -19.24
C GLN A 182 10.35 -9.49 -19.76
N ASN A 183 9.03 -9.68 -19.69
CA ASN A 183 8.07 -8.67 -20.11
C ASN A 183 8.18 -7.40 -19.25
N ALA A 184 8.34 -7.52 -17.93
CA ALA A 184 8.50 -6.36 -17.07
C ALA A 184 9.79 -5.58 -17.35
N LEU A 185 10.88 -6.26 -17.66
CA LEU A 185 12.17 -5.65 -17.99
C LEU A 185 12.14 -4.88 -19.32
N PHE A 186 11.20 -5.15 -20.22
CA PHE A 186 11.01 -4.36 -21.44
C PHE A 186 10.71 -2.88 -21.17
N ILE A 187 10.25 -2.52 -19.97
CA ILE A 187 10.01 -1.11 -19.59
C ILE A 187 11.28 -0.26 -19.67
N PHE A 188 12.47 -0.89 -19.54
CA PHE A 188 13.76 -0.22 -19.63
C PHE A 188 14.28 -0.13 -21.05
N THR A 189 13.62 -0.76 -22.03
CA THR A 189 13.94 -0.60 -23.45
C THR A 189 13.22 0.62 -23.99
N GLN A 190 13.77 1.25 -25.01
CA GLN A 190 13.11 2.40 -25.64
C GLN A 190 11.98 1.95 -26.60
N ASP A 191 11.87 0.67 -26.90
CA ASP A 191 10.83 0.10 -27.76
C ASP A 191 9.69 -0.51 -26.94
N TRP A 192 8.73 0.32 -26.56
CA TRP A 192 7.55 -0.12 -25.82
C TRP A 192 6.46 -0.76 -26.68
N SER A 193 6.65 -0.82 -28.02
CA SER A 193 5.68 -1.44 -28.93
C SER A 193 5.45 -2.94 -28.64
N LYS A 194 6.44 -3.59 -28.01
CA LYS A 194 6.40 -5.00 -27.63
C LYS A 194 6.02 -5.25 -26.17
N LEU A 195 5.82 -4.18 -25.37
CA LEU A 195 5.46 -4.32 -23.97
C LEU A 195 4.02 -4.84 -23.86
N LYS A 196 3.87 -6.02 -23.30
CA LYS A 196 2.56 -6.59 -22.95
C LYS A 196 2.11 -6.03 -21.60
N GLU A 197 0.82 -6.23 -21.27
CA GLU A 197 0.31 -5.92 -19.93
C GLU A 197 1.18 -6.57 -18.85
N ILE A 198 1.66 -5.75 -17.90
CA ILE A 198 2.44 -6.23 -16.76
C ILE A 198 1.48 -6.47 -15.60
N LYS A 199 1.32 -7.74 -15.22
CA LYS A 199 0.55 -8.10 -14.04
C LYS A 199 1.41 -7.94 -12.80
N LEU A 200 0.85 -7.31 -11.76
CA LEU A 200 1.50 -7.09 -10.47
C LEU A 200 0.81 -7.95 -9.41
N HIS A 201 1.61 -8.66 -8.62
CA HIS A 201 1.15 -9.38 -7.44
C HIS A 201 1.62 -8.63 -6.19
N LEU A 202 0.88 -7.59 -5.82
CA LEU A 202 1.27 -6.67 -4.74
C LEU A 202 0.66 -7.10 -3.41
N LYS A 203 1.52 -7.12 -2.39
CA LYS A 203 1.13 -7.24 -1.00
C LYS A 203 1.19 -5.86 -0.37
N GLY A 204 0.07 -5.38 0.15
CA GLY A 204 -0.01 -4.08 0.80
C GLY A 204 -1.39 -3.82 1.41
N THR A 205 -1.45 -2.82 2.30
CA THR A 205 -2.72 -2.34 2.85
C THR A 205 -3.54 -1.62 1.77
N ASP A 206 -4.86 -1.51 1.94
CA ASP A 206 -5.70 -0.77 0.99
C ASP A 206 -5.28 0.70 0.83
N PHE A 207 -4.72 1.29 1.88
CA PHE A 207 -4.17 2.64 1.79
C PHE A 207 -2.95 2.67 0.86
N GLN A 208 -2.02 1.73 1.03
CA GLN A 208 -0.86 1.58 0.15
C GLN A 208 -1.29 1.29 -1.29
N LEU A 209 -2.23 0.35 -1.49
CA LEU A 209 -2.75 0.01 -2.82
C LEU A 209 -3.37 1.24 -3.50
N LYS A 210 -4.20 2.04 -2.81
CA LYS A 210 -4.76 3.28 -3.35
C LYS A 210 -3.68 4.31 -3.71
N VAL A 211 -2.66 4.44 -2.86
CA VAL A 211 -1.52 5.32 -3.15
C VAL A 211 -0.81 4.83 -4.40
N TRP A 212 -0.51 3.53 -4.49
CA TRP A 212 0.18 2.95 -5.64
C TRP A 212 -0.64 3.03 -6.93
N GLU A 213 -1.96 2.80 -6.88
CA GLU A 213 -2.86 3.02 -8.01
C GLU A 213 -2.86 4.49 -8.48
N THR A 214 -2.77 5.44 -7.55
CA THR A 214 -2.69 6.86 -7.89
C THR A 214 -1.35 7.19 -8.53
N LEU A 215 -0.26 6.56 -8.09
CA LEU A 215 1.05 6.70 -8.74
C LEU A 215 1.04 6.24 -10.19
N LEU A 216 0.34 5.15 -10.50
CA LEU A 216 0.22 4.64 -11.87
C LEU A 216 -0.49 5.61 -12.84
N LYS A 217 -1.24 6.58 -12.32
CA LYS A 217 -1.91 7.62 -13.12
C LYS A 217 -1.01 8.80 -13.46
N ILE A 218 0.20 8.86 -12.89
CA ILE A 218 1.15 9.93 -13.20
C ILE A 218 1.63 9.76 -14.64
N PRO A 219 1.45 10.76 -15.52
CA PRO A 219 1.90 10.67 -16.90
C PRO A 219 3.41 10.43 -17.01
N VAL A 220 3.84 9.85 -18.11
CA VAL A 220 5.27 9.77 -18.45
C VAL A 220 5.82 11.19 -18.45
N ALA A 221 6.99 11.39 -17.85
CA ALA A 221 7.62 12.71 -17.66
C ALA A 221 6.86 13.67 -16.73
N GLY A 222 5.74 13.27 -16.13
CA GLY A 222 5.01 14.06 -15.14
C GLY A 222 5.61 13.93 -13.75
N LEU A 223 5.54 15.02 -12.98
CA LEU A 223 5.84 15.03 -11.53
C LEU A 223 4.55 15.31 -10.76
N THR A 224 4.48 14.82 -9.53
CA THR A 224 3.39 15.10 -8.60
C THR A 224 3.94 15.33 -7.20
N THR A 225 3.13 15.88 -6.32
CA THR A 225 3.52 16.05 -4.92
C THR A 225 2.81 15.04 -4.01
N TYR A 226 3.35 14.81 -2.81
CA TYR A 226 2.65 14.01 -1.78
C TYR A 226 1.27 14.57 -1.46
N GLY A 227 1.11 15.91 -1.54
CA GLY A 227 -0.17 16.57 -1.34
C GLY A 227 -1.18 16.27 -2.45
N ASP A 228 -0.75 16.27 -3.71
CA ASP A 228 -1.62 15.95 -4.85
C ASP A 228 -2.08 14.48 -4.80
N ILE A 229 -1.18 13.56 -4.42
CA ILE A 229 -1.55 12.15 -4.21
C ILE A 229 -2.55 12.03 -3.06
N ALA A 230 -2.30 12.72 -1.94
CA ALA A 230 -3.20 12.73 -0.81
C ALA A 230 -4.59 13.28 -1.18
N ALA A 231 -4.65 14.33 -1.99
CA ALA A 231 -5.90 14.86 -2.55
C ALA A 231 -6.55 13.83 -3.52
N GLY A 232 -5.76 13.20 -4.38
CA GLY A 232 -6.22 12.20 -5.35
C GLY A 232 -6.85 10.95 -4.72
N ILE A 233 -6.42 10.58 -3.51
CA ILE A 233 -7.05 9.50 -2.72
C ILE A 233 -8.18 10.01 -1.79
N ASN A 234 -8.64 11.25 -1.97
CA ASN A 234 -9.63 11.92 -1.13
C ASN A 234 -9.22 12.07 0.34
N ASN A 235 -7.93 12.22 0.61
CA ASN A 235 -7.40 12.43 1.96
C ASN A 235 -6.26 13.45 1.99
N PRO A 236 -6.54 14.75 1.79
CA PRO A 236 -5.50 15.79 1.65
C PRO A 236 -4.62 15.97 2.90
N LYS A 237 -5.05 15.45 4.06
CA LYS A 237 -4.28 15.51 5.31
C LYS A 237 -3.30 14.35 5.48
N ALA A 238 -3.36 13.33 4.63
CA ALA A 238 -2.57 12.11 4.75
C ALA A 238 -1.15 12.19 4.16
N CYS A 239 -0.60 13.37 3.89
CA CYS A 239 0.69 13.54 3.21
C CYS A 239 1.84 12.71 3.82
N ARG A 240 1.92 12.59 5.16
CA ARG A 240 2.93 11.75 5.82
C ARG A 240 2.71 10.26 5.56
N ALA A 241 1.47 9.79 5.71
CA ALA A 241 1.11 8.40 5.44
C ALA A 241 1.31 8.04 3.96
N VAL A 242 0.98 8.97 3.05
CA VAL A 242 1.30 8.84 1.62
C VAL A 242 2.80 8.71 1.41
N GLY A 243 3.62 9.52 2.09
CA GLY A 243 5.08 9.43 2.01
C GLY A 243 5.60 8.05 2.43
N THR A 244 5.07 7.49 3.52
CA THR A 244 5.40 6.13 3.97
C THR A 244 4.98 5.08 2.92
N ALA A 245 3.74 5.14 2.42
CA ALA A 245 3.24 4.19 1.41
C ALA A 245 4.02 4.27 0.08
N VAL A 246 4.43 5.47 -0.34
CA VAL A 246 5.29 5.68 -1.52
C VAL A 246 6.67 5.05 -1.30
N GLY A 247 7.24 5.17 -0.09
CA GLY A 247 8.53 4.57 0.27
C GLY A 247 8.50 3.04 0.38
N GLU A 248 7.35 2.46 0.69
CA GLU A 248 7.14 1.01 0.82
C GLU A 248 6.72 0.32 -0.49
N ASN A 249 6.80 1.02 -1.62
CA ASN A 249 6.53 0.47 -2.95
C ASN A 249 7.41 -0.76 -3.24
N PRO A 250 6.84 -1.96 -3.42
CA PRO A 250 7.61 -3.19 -3.62
C PRO A 250 8.11 -3.37 -5.06
N VAL A 251 7.65 -2.57 -6.01
CA VAL A 251 7.96 -2.69 -7.44
C VAL A 251 8.40 -1.34 -8.00
N ALA A 252 9.63 -0.98 -7.65
CA ALA A 252 10.25 0.26 -8.11
C ALA A 252 10.20 0.37 -9.64
N PHE A 253 10.11 1.57 -10.15
CA PHE A 253 9.99 1.93 -11.56
C PHE A 253 8.62 1.56 -12.19
N LEU A 254 8.11 0.34 -12.03
CA LEU A 254 6.78 -0.06 -12.51
C LEU A 254 5.68 0.78 -11.88
N ILE A 255 5.80 1.05 -10.59
CA ILE A 255 5.00 2.07 -9.89
C ILE A 255 5.89 3.29 -9.69
N PRO A 256 5.62 4.43 -10.35
CA PRO A 256 6.56 5.54 -10.48
C PRO A 256 6.66 6.41 -9.20
N CYS A 257 7.06 5.82 -8.07
CA CYS A 257 7.28 6.54 -6.81
C CYS A 257 8.39 7.60 -6.93
N HIS A 258 9.34 7.42 -7.84
CA HIS A 258 10.41 8.37 -8.15
C HIS A 258 9.90 9.69 -8.75
N ARG A 259 8.65 9.77 -9.21
CA ARG A 259 8.00 10.98 -9.74
C ARG A 259 7.28 11.80 -8.68
N VAL A 260 7.43 11.44 -7.40
CA VAL A 260 6.81 12.17 -6.28
C VAL A 260 7.84 13.07 -5.62
N ILE A 261 7.51 14.36 -5.49
CA ILE A 261 8.37 15.37 -4.88
C ILE A 261 7.66 16.03 -3.69
N ARG A 262 8.38 16.76 -2.87
CA ARG A 262 7.80 17.63 -1.85
C ARG A 262 7.19 18.87 -2.51
N SER A 263 6.24 19.52 -1.84
CA SER A 263 5.67 20.80 -2.29
C SER A 263 6.72 21.93 -2.39
N SER A 264 7.84 21.80 -1.69
CA SER A 264 9.01 22.68 -1.81
C SER A 264 9.80 22.47 -3.11
N GLY A 265 9.46 21.46 -3.93
CA GLY A 265 10.26 21.04 -5.09
C GLY A 265 11.43 20.12 -4.74
N GLU A 266 11.68 19.87 -3.45
CA GLU A 266 12.75 18.98 -3.01
C GLU A 266 12.36 17.52 -3.16
N LEU A 267 13.36 16.67 -3.37
CA LEU A 267 13.20 15.22 -3.39
C LEU A 267 12.97 14.69 -1.97
N GLY A 268 12.05 13.74 -1.79
CA GLY A 268 11.89 13.04 -0.52
C GLY A 268 13.10 12.16 -0.21
N ASN A 269 13.33 11.86 1.07
CA ASN A 269 14.32 10.85 1.47
C ASN A 269 13.73 9.47 1.17
N TYR A 270 14.18 8.86 0.09
CA TYR A 270 13.82 7.50 -0.31
C TYR A 270 14.92 6.51 0.05
N HIS A 271 14.60 5.22 0.06
CA HIS A 271 15.60 4.16 0.02
C HIS A 271 16.64 4.46 -1.05
N LEU A 272 17.90 4.25 -0.74
CA LEU A 272 19.08 4.59 -1.57
C LEU A 272 18.97 4.18 -3.05
N SER A 273 18.26 3.10 -3.35
CA SER A 273 18.05 2.57 -4.70
C SER A 273 17.26 3.48 -5.66
N LEU A 274 16.43 4.41 -5.16
CA LEU A 274 15.63 5.31 -6.01
C LEU A 274 16.37 6.62 -6.37
N ILE A 275 17.47 6.93 -5.70
CA ILE A 275 18.30 8.11 -6.00
C ILE A 275 18.88 7.99 -7.42
N HIS A 276 19.24 6.78 -7.85
CA HIS A 276 19.79 6.53 -9.17
C HIS A 276 18.81 6.82 -10.31
N ILE A 277 17.53 6.41 -10.19
CA ILE A 277 16.50 6.69 -11.21
C ILE A 277 16.27 8.20 -11.35
N ARG A 278 16.15 8.91 -10.23
CA ARG A 278 15.86 10.35 -10.21
C ARG A 278 16.99 11.18 -10.83
N ALA A 279 18.24 10.82 -10.56
CA ALA A 279 19.38 11.52 -11.13
C ALA A 279 19.39 11.40 -12.65
N HIS A 280 18.97 10.28 -13.22
CA HIS A 280 18.96 10.05 -14.66
C HIS A 280 17.69 10.57 -15.35
N GLU A 281 16.49 10.40 -14.81
CA GLU A 281 15.26 10.95 -15.40
C GLU A 281 15.26 12.49 -15.37
N THR A 282 15.68 13.12 -14.28
CA THR A 282 15.81 14.58 -14.20
C THR A 282 16.87 15.14 -15.12
N SER A 283 17.97 14.43 -15.32
CA SER A 283 19.00 14.84 -16.28
C SER A 283 18.55 14.74 -17.73
N ALA A 284 17.79 13.69 -18.09
CA ALA A 284 17.24 13.53 -19.43
C ALA A 284 16.22 14.63 -19.80
N HIS A 285 15.48 15.17 -18.82
CA HIS A 285 14.53 16.28 -19.04
C HIS A 285 15.18 17.64 -19.14
N LEU A 286 16.37 17.82 -18.56
CA LEU A 286 17.13 19.08 -18.67
C LEU A 286 17.86 19.22 -20.01
N VAL A 287 18.07 18.13 -20.74
CA VAL A 287 18.75 18.11 -22.04
C VAL A 287 17.78 18.29 -23.23
N CYS A 288 16.46 18.17 -23.01
CA CYS A 288 15.42 18.39 -24.03
C CYS A 288 14.75 19.76 -23.96
N ARG A 289 15.48 20.82 -23.61
CA ARG A 289 15.08 22.23 -23.80
C ARG A 289 16.00 22.92 -24.78
#